data_4cbbd9552cb438cdff8e3310d9a7ece2
#
_entry.id   4cbbd9552cb438cdff8e3310d9a7ece2
#
_cell.length_a   1.000
_cell.length_b   1.000
_cell.length_c   1.000
_cell.angle_alpha   90.00
_cell.angle_beta   90.00
_cell.angle_gamma   90.00
#
_symmetry.space_group_name_H-M   'P 1'
#
loop_
_entity.id
_entity.type
_entity.pdbx_description
1 polymer ?
#
loop_
_entity_poly.entity_id
_entity_poly.type
_entity_poly.pdbx_seq_one_letter_code
_entity_poly.pdbx_strand_id
1 'polypeptide(L)'
;MINYYFDNTNELKPFTHQLEANDDTLPPDNALRVKPEFKEGFHPCEKNGEWLLVEDHRDKTVYNIETQESSKVDYLGPIKEGFTMMEPSQFSKWNGEKWVLDENEEKAFKIKQNKSLKNSLLNEANENISILQDAIDLDMAEDGDEDKLKTWKKYRVLLNRIDTSDIKVIFPDKPY
;
A
#
# COMPACT_ATOMS: atom_id res chain seq x y z
N MET A 1 8.15 7.92 -50.04
CA MET A 1 8.95 7.17 -49.08
C MET A 1 8.70 7.69 -47.66
N ILE A 2 8.96 6.92 -46.57
CA ILE A 2 8.72 7.35 -45.20
C ILE A 2 10.01 7.32 -44.39
N ASN A 3 10.24 8.35 -43.58
CA ASN A 3 11.25 8.39 -42.53
C ASN A 3 10.60 8.06 -41.17
N TYR A 4 11.23 7.19 -40.41
CA TYR A 4 10.83 6.80 -39.07
C TYR A 4 11.87 7.38 -38.09
N TYR A 5 11.43 8.38 -37.30
CA TYR A 5 12.30 9.17 -36.43
C TYR A 5 12.44 8.57 -35.04
N PHE A 6 13.61 8.77 -34.46
CA PHE A 6 13.90 8.40 -33.07
C PHE A 6 14.50 9.58 -32.29
N ASP A 7 14.40 9.53 -30.98
CA ASP A 7 15.02 10.51 -30.08
C ASP A 7 16.51 10.18 -29.88
N ASN A 8 17.39 10.85 -30.58
CA ASN A 8 18.84 10.65 -30.48
C ASN A 8 19.48 11.29 -29.24
N THR A 9 18.71 12.01 -28.40
CA THR A 9 19.15 12.54 -27.11
C THR A 9 18.98 11.52 -25.97
N ASN A 10 18.15 10.50 -26.19
CA ASN A 10 17.93 9.38 -25.27
C ASN A 10 18.88 8.22 -25.63
N GLU A 11 19.50 7.60 -24.63
CA GLU A 11 20.45 6.50 -24.81
C GLU A 11 19.84 5.28 -25.55
N LEU A 12 18.54 5.02 -25.32
CA LEU A 12 17.81 3.93 -25.98
C LEU A 12 17.30 4.31 -27.37
N LYS A 13 17.35 5.59 -27.75
CA LYS A 13 16.88 6.13 -29.03
C LYS A 13 15.48 5.64 -29.42
N PRO A 14 14.44 5.88 -28.59
CA PRO A 14 13.09 5.41 -28.85
C PRO A 14 12.49 6.05 -30.10
N PHE A 15 11.68 5.28 -30.82
CA PHE A 15 10.86 5.79 -31.90
C PHE A 15 9.97 6.92 -31.40
N THR A 16 9.83 7.98 -32.21
CA THR A 16 9.00 9.14 -31.88
C THR A 16 7.81 9.31 -32.82
N HIS A 17 8.09 9.41 -34.12
CA HIS A 17 7.09 9.66 -35.15
C HIS A 17 7.58 9.26 -36.54
N GLN A 18 6.70 9.35 -37.54
CA GLN A 18 7.06 9.15 -38.94
C GLN A 18 6.62 10.35 -39.78
N LEU A 19 7.37 10.65 -40.84
CA LEU A 19 7.05 11.68 -41.83
C LEU A 19 7.28 11.18 -43.24
N GLU A 20 6.52 11.69 -44.20
CA GLU A 20 6.78 11.48 -45.61
C GLU A 20 8.07 12.20 -46.05
N ALA A 21 8.82 11.59 -46.92
CA ALA A 21 10.05 12.11 -47.42
C ALA A 21 10.18 11.88 -48.94
N ASN A 22 10.92 12.73 -49.60
CA ASN A 22 11.23 12.57 -51.03
C ASN A 22 12.08 11.33 -51.24
N ASP A 23 11.83 10.61 -52.33
CA ASP A 23 12.50 9.36 -52.67
C ASP A 23 13.99 9.52 -52.93
N ASP A 24 14.43 10.68 -53.42
CA ASP A 24 15.80 10.98 -53.79
C ASP A 24 16.65 11.60 -52.66
N THR A 25 16.16 11.58 -51.42
CA THR A 25 16.89 12.11 -50.24
C THR A 25 17.35 11.02 -49.30
N LEU A 26 18.51 11.22 -48.67
CA LEU A 26 18.95 10.36 -47.57
C LEU A 26 18.11 10.66 -46.31
N PRO A 27 17.89 9.67 -45.42
CA PRO A 27 17.24 9.93 -44.14
C PRO A 27 18.13 10.85 -43.27
N PRO A 28 17.57 11.70 -42.43
CA PRO A 28 18.33 12.42 -41.41
C PRO A 28 19.03 11.45 -40.42
N ASP A 29 20.02 11.96 -39.68
CA ASP A 29 20.83 11.16 -38.74
C ASP A 29 20.02 10.51 -37.62
N ASN A 30 18.83 11.06 -37.33
CA ASN A 30 17.90 10.55 -36.34
C ASN A 30 16.65 9.86 -36.95
N ALA A 31 16.80 9.29 -38.16
CA ALA A 31 15.72 8.58 -38.84
C ALA A 31 16.20 7.36 -39.64
N LEU A 32 15.35 6.34 -39.71
CA LEU A 32 15.54 5.17 -40.54
C LEU A 32 14.47 5.09 -41.63
N ARG A 33 14.79 4.38 -42.73
CA ARG A 33 13.83 4.03 -43.78
C ARG A 33 13.09 2.73 -43.50
N VAL A 34 13.62 1.92 -42.60
CA VAL A 34 12.99 0.68 -42.16
C VAL A 34 11.85 0.98 -41.21
N LYS A 35 10.67 0.44 -41.50
CA LYS A 35 9.48 0.59 -40.63
C LYS A 35 9.71 -0.16 -39.33
N PRO A 36 9.46 0.50 -38.15
CA PRO A 36 9.49 -0.21 -36.87
C PRO A 36 8.34 -1.20 -36.76
N GLU A 37 8.59 -2.32 -36.09
CA GLU A 37 7.56 -3.23 -35.62
C GLU A 37 7.01 -2.72 -34.28
N PHE A 38 5.69 -2.79 -34.09
CA PHE A 38 5.02 -2.44 -32.82
C PHE A 38 4.45 -3.71 -32.21
N LYS A 39 4.79 -3.92 -30.94
CA LYS A 39 4.32 -5.06 -30.15
C LYS A 39 3.83 -4.56 -28.80
N GLU A 40 2.70 -5.06 -28.32
CA GLU A 40 2.18 -4.71 -27.00
C GLU A 40 3.20 -5.01 -25.89
N GLY A 41 3.40 -4.05 -24.98
CA GLY A 41 4.39 -4.13 -23.90
C GLY A 41 5.83 -3.86 -24.34
N PHE A 42 6.05 -3.42 -25.60
CA PHE A 42 7.37 -3.08 -26.12
C PHE A 42 7.34 -1.78 -26.91
N HIS A 43 8.45 -1.07 -26.91
CA HIS A 43 8.66 0.14 -27.71
C HIS A 43 9.85 -0.05 -28.66
N PRO A 44 9.72 0.31 -29.96
CA PRO A 44 10.82 0.20 -30.87
C PRO A 44 11.88 1.27 -30.59
N CYS A 45 13.13 0.85 -30.47
CA CYS A 45 14.30 1.69 -30.22
C CYS A 45 15.36 1.43 -31.29
N GLU A 46 16.02 2.50 -31.77
CA GLU A 46 17.09 2.36 -32.76
C GLU A 46 18.35 1.79 -32.13
N LYS A 47 18.95 0.79 -32.81
CA LYS A 47 20.26 0.26 -32.48
C LYS A 47 20.97 -0.22 -33.73
N ASN A 48 22.09 0.42 -34.06
CA ASN A 48 22.94 0.06 -35.21
C ASN A 48 22.22 0.03 -36.57
N GLY A 49 21.28 0.95 -36.80
CA GLY A 49 20.52 1.04 -38.06
C GLY A 49 19.28 0.14 -38.14
N GLU A 50 18.92 -0.53 -37.06
CA GLU A 50 17.77 -1.43 -36.98
C GLU A 50 16.88 -1.05 -35.79
N TRP A 51 15.60 -1.52 -35.81
CA TRP A 51 14.68 -1.37 -34.69
C TRP A 51 14.77 -2.58 -33.77
N LEU A 52 15.07 -2.32 -32.49
CA LEU A 52 15.02 -3.31 -31.41
C LEU A 52 13.78 -3.04 -30.55
N LEU A 53 13.04 -4.08 -30.21
CA LEU A 53 11.92 -4.00 -29.26
C LEU A 53 12.44 -4.02 -27.83
N VAL A 54 12.26 -2.90 -27.11
CA VAL A 54 12.59 -2.72 -25.70
C VAL A 54 11.32 -2.81 -24.89
N GLU A 55 11.35 -3.47 -23.73
CA GLU A 55 10.18 -3.52 -22.82
C GLU A 55 9.67 -2.14 -22.49
N ASP A 56 8.34 -1.96 -22.51
CA ASP A 56 7.66 -0.71 -22.16
C ASP A 56 6.66 -0.95 -21.02
N HIS A 57 7.08 -0.56 -19.84
CA HIS A 57 6.29 -0.62 -18.63
C HIS A 57 5.87 0.78 -18.14
N ARG A 58 6.04 1.82 -18.95
CA ARG A 58 5.68 3.19 -18.58
C ARG A 58 4.23 3.28 -18.17
N ASP A 59 3.96 4.17 -17.21
CA ASP A 59 2.66 4.38 -16.56
C ASP A 59 2.13 3.19 -15.72
N LYS A 60 2.78 2.03 -15.75
CA LYS A 60 2.43 0.94 -14.83
C LYS A 60 2.89 1.26 -13.41
N THR A 61 2.12 0.80 -12.44
CA THR A 61 2.49 0.90 -11.03
C THR A 61 3.43 -0.24 -10.66
N VAL A 62 4.49 0.10 -9.96
CA VAL A 62 5.43 -0.85 -9.34
C VAL A 62 5.53 -0.55 -7.85
N TYR A 63 5.89 -1.55 -7.09
CA TYR A 63 6.01 -1.50 -5.63
C TYR A 63 7.43 -1.87 -5.23
N ASN A 64 8.03 -1.08 -4.36
CA ASN A 64 9.31 -1.40 -3.75
C ASN A 64 9.16 -2.63 -2.86
N ILE A 65 10.02 -3.65 -3.02
CA ILE A 65 9.91 -4.93 -2.30
C ILE A 65 10.26 -4.84 -0.82
N GLU A 66 10.93 -3.76 -0.38
CA GLU A 66 11.31 -3.53 1.01
C GLU A 66 10.33 -2.57 1.72
N THR A 67 10.03 -1.41 1.08
CA THR A 67 9.20 -0.36 1.70
C THR A 67 7.71 -0.47 1.37
N GLN A 68 7.34 -1.28 0.37
CA GLN A 68 5.99 -1.43 -0.19
C GLN A 68 5.43 -0.14 -0.83
N GLU A 69 6.24 0.91 -0.93
CA GLU A 69 5.83 2.16 -1.57
C GLU A 69 5.62 1.97 -3.07
N SER A 70 4.54 2.53 -3.56
CA SER A 70 4.21 2.48 -4.99
C SER A 70 4.83 3.65 -5.75
N SER A 71 5.22 3.41 -6.99
CA SER A 71 5.67 4.43 -7.94
C SER A 71 5.23 4.09 -9.35
N LYS A 72 5.27 5.08 -10.25
CA LYS A 72 5.04 4.87 -11.67
C LYS A 72 6.36 4.65 -12.40
N VAL A 73 6.35 3.73 -13.35
CA VAL A 73 7.48 3.56 -14.28
C VAL A 73 7.45 4.70 -15.29
N ASP A 74 8.54 5.44 -15.42
CA ASP A 74 8.71 6.59 -16.33
C ASP A 74 9.82 6.38 -17.38
N TYR A 75 10.36 5.17 -17.46
CA TYR A 75 11.47 4.79 -18.33
C TYR A 75 11.13 3.58 -19.21
N LEU A 76 11.89 3.37 -20.29
CA LEU A 76 11.87 2.16 -21.11
C LEU A 76 12.88 1.14 -20.57
N GLY A 77 12.53 -0.14 -20.70
CA GLY A 77 13.35 -1.27 -20.27
C GLY A 77 12.68 -2.12 -19.20
N PRO A 78 13.36 -3.13 -18.69
CA PRO A 78 12.83 -4.03 -17.66
C PRO A 78 12.58 -3.28 -16.35
N ILE A 79 11.70 -3.84 -15.52
CA ILE A 79 11.49 -3.33 -14.16
C ILE A 79 12.80 -3.39 -13.39
N LYS A 80 13.16 -2.27 -12.73
CA LYS A 80 14.40 -2.15 -11.95
C LYS A 80 14.41 -3.15 -10.79
N GLU A 81 15.59 -3.62 -10.45
CA GLU A 81 15.81 -4.45 -9.27
C GLU A 81 15.27 -3.74 -8.00
N GLY A 82 14.70 -4.50 -7.09
CA GLY A 82 14.05 -3.95 -5.90
C GLY A 82 12.59 -3.53 -6.09
N PHE A 83 12.03 -3.74 -7.30
CA PHE A 83 10.63 -3.42 -7.59
C PHE A 83 9.88 -4.62 -8.19
N THR A 84 8.57 -4.66 -8.00
CA THR A 84 7.65 -5.63 -8.57
C THR A 84 6.35 -4.96 -9.02
N MET A 85 5.67 -5.53 -10.00
CA MET A 85 4.31 -5.10 -10.38
C MET A 85 3.22 -5.75 -9.49
N MET A 86 3.59 -6.68 -8.63
CA MET A 86 2.65 -7.29 -7.69
C MET A 86 2.34 -6.32 -6.56
N GLU A 87 1.05 -6.04 -6.33
CA GLU A 87 0.60 -5.20 -5.23
C GLU A 87 0.74 -5.92 -3.89
N PRO A 88 1.34 -5.28 -2.86
CA PRO A 88 1.42 -5.86 -1.53
C PRO A 88 0.05 -5.90 -0.86
N SER A 89 -0.22 -6.95 -0.12
CA SER A 89 -1.35 -7.00 0.80
C SER A 89 -0.95 -6.50 2.19
N GLN A 90 -1.95 -6.18 3.03
CA GLN A 90 -1.70 -5.79 4.40
C GLN A 90 -0.89 -6.87 5.15
N PHE A 91 0.11 -6.46 5.91
CA PHE A 91 1.03 -7.35 6.65
C PHE A 91 1.75 -8.36 5.76
N SER A 92 2.11 -7.97 4.54
CA SER A 92 2.89 -8.84 3.66
C SER A 92 4.36 -8.43 3.65
N LYS A 93 5.21 -9.43 3.39
CA LYS A 93 6.63 -9.24 3.12
C LYS A 93 7.03 -9.97 1.86
N TRP A 94 8.02 -9.44 1.15
CA TRP A 94 8.55 -10.06 -0.05
C TRP A 94 9.45 -11.26 0.29
N ASN A 95 9.23 -12.40 -0.36
CA ASN A 95 10.02 -13.62 -0.12
C ASN A 95 11.06 -13.92 -1.23
N GLY A 96 11.22 -13.02 -2.18
CA GLY A 96 12.06 -13.19 -3.38
C GLY A 96 11.27 -13.45 -4.66
N GLU A 97 10.03 -13.92 -4.57
CA GLU A 97 9.15 -14.21 -5.71
C GLU A 97 7.79 -13.50 -5.62
N LYS A 98 7.23 -13.42 -4.44
CA LYS A 98 5.89 -12.88 -4.18
C LYS A 98 5.74 -12.34 -2.77
N TRP A 99 4.66 -11.59 -2.56
CA TRP A 99 4.24 -11.15 -1.24
C TRP A 99 3.67 -12.34 -0.45
N VAL A 100 4.12 -12.52 0.77
CA VAL A 100 3.63 -13.52 1.73
C VAL A 100 3.26 -12.85 3.04
N LEU A 101 2.28 -13.40 3.76
CA LEU A 101 1.85 -12.85 5.05
C LEU A 101 3.02 -12.81 6.05
N ASP A 102 3.22 -11.67 6.71
CA ASP A 102 4.06 -11.55 7.90
C ASP A 102 3.21 -11.74 9.15
N GLU A 103 3.16 -12.98 9.63
CA GLU A 103 2.38 -13.34 10.83
C GLU A 103 2.83 -12.58 12.08
N ASN A 104 4.11 -12.20 12.17
CA ASN A 104 4.62 -11.46 13.31
C ASN A 104 4.11 -10.01 13.31
N GLU A 105 4.10 -9.38 12.15
CA GLU A 105 3.58 -8.02 12.00
C GLU A 105 2.07 -7.98 12.25
N GLU A 106 1.32 -8.93 11.66
CA GLU A 106 -0.13 -9.06 11.89
C GLU A 106 -0.43 -9.25 13.37
N LYS A 107 0.32 -10.14 14.05
CA LYS A 107 0.18 -10.39 15.49
C LYS A 107 0.50 -9.15 16.31
N ALA A 108 1.59 -8.45 16.01
CA ALA A 108 1.97 -7.22 16.71
C ALA A 108 0.90 -6.13 16.54
N PHE A 109 0.33 -5.99 15.36
CA PHE A 109 -0.77 -5.05 15.09
C PHE A 109 -2.01 -5.39 15.91
N LYS A 110 -2.45 -6.66 15.95
CA LYS A 110 -3.59 -7.12 16.75
C LYS A 110 -3.39 -6.86 18.25
N ILE A 111 -2.19 -7.15 18.78
CA ILE A 111 -1.84 -6.84 20.18
C ILE A 111 -1.95 -5.35 20.47
N LYS A 112 -1.45 -4.51 19.56
CA LYS A 112 -1.55 -3.05 19.69
C LYS A 112 -3.01 -2.58 19.68
N GLN A 113 -3.83 -3.12 18.80
CA GLN A 113 -5.28 -2.84 18.77
C GLN A 113 -5.96 -3.25 20.07
N ASN A 114 -5.69 -4.45 20.58
CA ASN A 114 -6.26 -4.95 21.84
C ASN A 114 -5.89 -4.04 23.02
N LYS A 115 -4.63 -3.58 23.09
CA LYS A 115 -4.18 -2.63 24.12
C LYS A 115 -4.91 -1.29 24.02
N SER A 116 -5.04 -0.76 22.82
CA SER A 116 -5.76 0.51 22.59
C SER A 116 -7.23 0.40 22.99
N LEU A 117 -7.89 -0.68 22.57
CA LEU A 117 -9.30 -0.93 22.94
C LEU A 117 -9.46 -1.09 24.44
N LYS A 118 -8.62 -1.90 25.11
CA LYS A 118 -8.65 -2.05 26.56
C LYS A 118 -8.54 -0.70 27.27
N ASN A 119 -7.61 0.15 26.86
CA ASN A 119 -7.42 1.48 27.45
C ASN A 119 -8.66 2.38 27.27
N SER A 120 -9.24 2.38 26.06
CA SER A 120 -10.47 3.13 25.78
C SER A 120 -11.62 2.69 26.66
N LEU A 121 -11.84 1.37 26.78
CA LEU A 121 -12.90 0.81 27.61
C LEU A 121 -12.68 1.05 29.11
N LEU A 122 -11.43 1.02 29.58
CA LEU A 122 -11.08 1.36 30.95
C LEU A 122 -11.34 2.84 31.26
N ASN A 123 -11.03 3.75 30.36
CA ASN A 123 -11.32 5.17 30.53
C ASN A 123 -12.82 5.42 30.62
N GLU A 124 -13.59 4.81 29.73
CA GLU A 124 -15.05 4.91 29.77
C GLU A 124 -15.64 4.33 31.09
N ALA A 125 -15.13 3.17 31.53
CA ALA A 125 -15.57 2.59 32.79
C ALA A 125 -15.23 3.49 34.00
N ASN A 126 -14.04 4.12 34.01
CA ASN A 126 -13.64 5.03 35.05
C ASN A 126 -14.51 6.30 35.06
N GLU A 127 -14.85 6.87 33.91
CA GLU A 127 -15.77 8.03 33.80
C GLU A 127 -17.14 7.70 34.38
N ASN A 128 -17.75 6.59 33.95
CA ASN A 128 -19.07 6.19 34.46
C ASN A 128 -19.07 5.91 35.97
N ILE A 129 -18.01 5.23 36.45
CA ILE A 129 -17.83 4.98 37.88
C ILE A 129 -17.69 6.29 38.65
N SER A 130 -16.94 7.26 38.15
CA SER A 130 -16.77 8.56 38.82
C SER A 130 -18.09 9.31 38.93
N ILE A 131 -18.83 9.43 37.81
CA ILE A 131 -20.12 10.14 37.80
C ILE A 131 -21.12 9.51 38.79
N LEU A 132 -21.25 8.17 38.76
CA LEU A 132 -22.18 7.47 39.64
C LEU A 132 -21.74 7.53 41.12
N GLN A 133 -20.44 7.49 41.38
CA GLN A 133 -19.90 7.61 42.72
C GLN A 133 -20.15 9.02 43.29
N ASP A 134 -19.90 10.07 42.49
CA ASP A 134 -20.14 11.46 42.86
C ASP A 134 -21.61 11.71 43.16
N ALA A 135 -22.54 11.13 42.37
CA ALA A 135 -23.97 11.24 42.61
C ALA A 135 -24.39 10.60 43.96
N ILE A 136 -23.81 9.44 44.29
CA ILE A 136 -24.08 8.76 45.57
C ILE A 136 -23.47 9.53 46.74
N ASP A 137 -22.21 9.99 46.61
CA ASP A 137 -21.50 10.69 47.68
C ASP A 137 -22.13 12.07 48.02
N LEU A 138 -22.88 12.66 47.07
CA LEU A 138 -23.58 13.92 47.23
C LEU A 138 -25.08 13.78 47.57
N ASP A 139 -25.57 12.57 47.86
CA ASP A 139 -26.97 12.26 48.07
C ASP A 139 -27.89 12.67 46.88
N MET A 140 -27.37 12.62 45.65
CA MET A 140 -28.04 12.96 44.40
C MET A 140 -28.32 11.74 43.51
N ALA A 141 -28.12 10.52 44.04
CA ALA A 141 -28.33 9.29 43.31
C ALA A 141 -29.79 9.07 42.93
N GLU A 142 -30.03 8.59 41.74
CA GLU A 142 -31.35 8.14 41.27
C GLU A 142 -31.54 6.63 41.52
N ASP A 143 -32.82 6.18 41.37
CA ASP A 143 -33.12 4.76 41.50
C ASP A 143 -32.29 3.89 40.53
N GLY A 144 -31.56 2.92 41.10
CA GLY A 144 -30.73 1.98 40.36
C GLY A 144 -29.26 2.42 40.13
N ASP A 145 -28.85 3.61 40.58
CA ASP A 145 -27.47 4.08 40.40
C ASP A 145 -26.45 3.28 41.19
N GLU A 146 -26.78 2.77 42.36
CA GLU A 146 -25.92 1.87 43.12
C GLU A 146 -25.65 0.56 42.37
N ASP A 147 -26.68 -0.02 41.74
CA ASP A 147 -26.55 -1.25 40.98
C ASP A 147 -25.76 -1.00 39.68
N LYS A 148 -25.97 0.13 39.01
CA LYS A 148 -25.16 0.55 37.85
C LYS A 148 -23.69 0.71 38.25
N LEU A 149 -23.42 1.41 39.36
CA LEU A 149 -22.06 1.58 39.88
C LEU A 149 -21.38 0.25 40.14
N LYS A 150 -22.08 -0.69 40.77
CA LYS A 150 -21.55 -2.05 41.02
C LYS A 150 -21.24 -2.80 39.72
N THR A 151 -22.12 -2.65 38.72
CA THR A 151 -21.94 -3.29 37.41
C THR A 151 -20.74 -2.73 36.65
N TRP A 152 -20.57 -1.39 36.62
CA TRP A 152 -19.43 -0.73 36.04
C TRP A 152 -18.11 -1.07 36.75
N LYS A 153 -18.11 -1.14 38.09
CA LYS A 153 -16.94 -1.60 38.87
C LYS A 153 -16.58 -3.03 38.53
N LYS A 154 -17.57 -3.94 38.38
CA LYS A 154 -17.32 -5.33 37.93
C LYS A 154 -16.75 -5.37 36.54
N TYR A 155 -17.31 -4.61 35.60
CA TYR A 155 -16.80 -4.51 34.23
C TYR A 155 -15.32 -4.06 34.17
N ARG A 156 -14.96 -3.00 34.92
CA ARG A 156 -13.60 -2.52 35.06
C ARG A 156 -12.64 -3.59 35.57
N VAL A 157 -13.05 -4.39 36.54
CA VAL A 157 -12.25 -5.51 37.07
C VAL A 157 -12.04 -6.57 36.01
N LEU A 158 -13.07 -6.91 35.24
CA LEU A 158 -12.95 -7.86 34.12
C LEU A 158 -12.00 -7.34 33.04
N LEU A 159 -12.12 -6.07 32.64
CA LEU A 159 -11.20 -5.43 31.69
C LEU A 159 -9.74 -5.49 32.16
N ASN A 160 -9.46 -5.22 33.44
CA ASN A 160 -8.12 -5.27 33.97
C ASN A 160 -7.49 -6.68 33.88
N ARG A 161 -8.30 -7.73 33.96
CA ARG A 161 -7.85 -9.14 33.88
C ARG A 161 -7.59 -9.60 32.44
N ILE A 162 -7.98 -8.82 31.44
CA ILE A 162 -7.75 -9.18 30.04
C ILE A 162 -6.25 -9.20 29.72
N ASP A 163 -5.79 -10.30 29.17
CA ASP A 163 -4.47 -10.40 28.52
C ASP A 163 -4.56 -9.95 27.06
N THR A 164 -4.04 -8.77 26.77
CA THR A 164 -4.03 -8.19 25.43
C THR A 164 -2.98 -8.82 24.50
N SER A 165 -2.12 -9.71 24.98
CA SER A 165 -1.17 -10.46 24.16
C SER A 165 -1.82 -11.63 23.43
N ASP A 166 -3.00 -12.06 23.88
CA ASP A 166 -3.81 -13.03 23.16
C ASP A 166 -4.53 -12.34 22.00
N ILE A 167 -4.19 -12.70 20.77
CA ILE A 167 -4.80 -12.14 19.55
C ILE A 167 -6.27 -12.54 19.37
N LYS A 168 -6.75 -13.55 20.10
CA LYS A 168 -8.14 -14.03 20.10
C LYS A 168 -8.91 -13.56 21.33
N VAL A 169 -8.40 -12.58 22.08
CA VAL A 169 -9.04 -12.07 23.27
C VAL A 169 -10.47 -11.60 23.01
N ILE A 170 -11.38 -11.98 23.90
CA ILE A 170 -12.78 -11.53 23.90
C ILE A 170 -12.94 -10.53 25.02
N PHE A 171 -13.42 -9.34 24.68
CA PHE A 171 -13.74 -8.31 25.67
C PHE A 171 -15.11 -8.57 26.28
N PRO A 172 -15.31 -8.28 27.58
CA PRO A 172 -16.61 -8.43 28.22
C PRO A 172 -17.63 -7.42 27.65
N ASP A 173 -18.92 -7.80 27.71
CA ASP A 173 -19.99 -6.93 27.28
C ASP A 173 -20.04 -5.67 28.16
N LYS A 174 -20.20 -4.54 27.51
CA LYS A 174 -20.30 -3.24 28.16
C LYS A 174 -21.65 -3.14 28.95
N PRO A 175 -21.64 -2.61 30.17
CA PRO A 175 -22.88 -2.29 30.91
C PRO A 175 -23.75 -1.26 30.18
N TYR A 176 -25.06 -1.36 30.32
CA TYR A 176 -26.06 -0.41 29.81
C TYR A 176 -26.34 0.70 30.83
#